data_a81ede6cc1e593e2249df3153e0a7827
#
_entry.id   a81ede6cc1e593e2249df3153e0a7827
#
_cell.length_a   1.000
_cell.length_b   1.000
_cell.length_c   1.000
_cell.angle_alpha   90.00
_cell.angle_beta   90.00
_cell.angle_gamma   90.00
#
_symmetry.space_group_name_H-M   'P 1'
#
loop_
_entity.id
_entity.type
_entity.pdbx_description
1 polymer ?
#
loop_
_entity_poly.entity_id
_entity_poly.type
_entity_poly.pdbx_seq_one_letter_code
_entity_poly.pdbx_strand_id
1 'polypeptide(L)'
;MDQRLAVMLAVCLVSCPAAAQDARAQRGRVFAQTNCATCHAIGRVGESPLRIAPPFRTLHTRYPVEHLAEAFAEGIVTGHPSMPEFQLDVAQIRDLVAYLKTLEH
;
A
#
# COMPACT_ATOMS: atom_id res chain seq x y z
N MET A 1 17.68 -49.04 27.85
CA MET A 1 16.47 -48.53 27.17
C MET A 1 16.53 -47.05 27.21
N ASP A 2 17.16 -46.49 26.22
CA ASP A 2 17.20 -45.02 26.10
C ASP A 2 15.94 -44.57 25.44
N GLN A 3 15.00 -44.13 26.24
CA GLN A 3 13.92 -43.31 25.74
C GLN A 3 14.47 -41.92 25.46
N ARG A 4 15.12 -41.80 24.37
CA ARG A 4 15.32 -40.47 23.80
C ARG A 4 13.96 -39.97 23.29
N LEU A 5 13.27 -39.35 24.18
CA LEU A 5 12.17 -38.49 23.82
C LEU A 5 12.72 -37.50 22.81
N ALA A 6 12.48 -37.77 21.53
CA ALA A 6 12.56 -36.73 20.53
C ALA A 6 11.49 -35.72 20.91
N VAL A 7 11.91 -34.68 21.60
CA VAL A 7 11.11 -33.49 21.74
C VAL A 7 11.01 -32.93 20.31
N MET A 8 9.97 -33.33 19.61
CA MET A 8 9.57 -32.61 18.42
C MET A 8 9.16 -31.23 18.89
N LEU A 9 10.09 -30.28 18.78
CA LEU A 9 9.74 -28.90 18.80
C LEU A 9 8.80 -28.73 17.63
N ALA A 10 7.52 -28.68 17.89
CA ALA A 10 6.55 -28.14 16.97
C ALA A 10 6.89 -26.66 16.84
N VAL A 11 7.66 -26.32 15.83
CA VAL A 11 7.84 -24.95 15.42
C VAL A 11 6.49 -24.53 14.87
N CYS A 12 5.66 -23.94 15.73
CA CYS A 12 4.51 -23.20 15.28
C CYS A 12 5.02 -22.06 14.41
N LEU A 13 4.96 -22.25 13.10
CA LEU A 13 5.10 -21.16 12.15
C LEU A 13 3.90 -20.23 12.38
N VAL A 14 4.05 -19.36 13.36
CA VAL A 14 3.13 -18.22 13.49
C VAL A 14 3.37 -17.40 12.25
N SER A 15 2.36 -17.33 11.36
CA SER A 15 2.40 -16.43 10.22
C SER A 15 2.67 -15.03 10.75
N CYS A 16 3.86 -14.49 10.45
CA CYS A 16 4.28 -13.19 10.93
C CYS A 16 3.36 -12.12 10.32
N PRO A 17 2.71 -11.23 11.13
CA PRO A 17 1.90 -10.13 10.60
C PRO A 17 2.65 -9.25 9.59
N ALA A 18 3.98 -9.12 9.73
CA ALA A 18 4.82 -8.40 8.79
C ALA A 18 4.79 -9.00 7.38
N ALA A 19 4.77 -10.33 7.23
CA ALA A 19 4.70 -10.98 5.92
C ALA A 19 3.38 -10.68 5.20
N ALA A 20 2.27 -10.62 5.94
CA ALA A 20 0.97 -10.25 5.38
C ALA A 20 0.93 -8.78 4.93
N GLN A 21 1.53 -7.87 5.69
CA GLN A 21 1.66 -6.46 5.32
C GLN A 21 2.56 -6.27 4.11
N ASP A 22 3.68 -7.01 4.01
CA ASP A 22 4.57 -6.96 2.85
C ASP A 22 3.85 -7.43 1.59
N ALA A 23 3.03 -8.46 1.67
CA ALA A 23 2.24 -8.94 0.55
C ALA A 23 1.20 -7.92 0.10
N ARG A 24 0.53 -7.24 1.04
CA ARG A 24 -0.41 -6.16 0.73
C ARG A 24 0.29 -4.97 0.09
N ALA A 25 1.41 -4.54 0.67
CA ALA A 25 2.20 -3.44 0.13
C ALA A 25 2.69 -3.74 -1.29
N GLN A 26 3.11 -4.97 -1.56
CA GLN A 26 3.52 -5.40 -2.89
C GLN A 26 2.36 -5.32 -3.89
N ARG A 27 1.17 -5.80 -3.52
CA ARG A 27 -0.01 -5.68 -4.38
C ARG A 27 -0.42 -4.22 -4.57
N GLY A 28 -0.33 -3.41 -3.52
CA GLY A 28 -0.59 -1.97 -3.58
C GLY A 28 0.36 -1.25 -4.52
N ARG A 29 1.63 -1.63 -4.53
CA ARG A 29 2.61 -1.11 -5.47
C ARG A 29 2.25 -1.45 -6.90
N VAL A 30 1.89 -2.70 -7.17
CA VAL A 30 1.46 -3.13 -8.52
C VAL A 30 0.22 -2.36 -8.96
N PHE A 31 -0.75 -2.19 -8.06
CA PHE A 31 -1.94 -1.39 -8.32
C PHE A 31 -1.59 0.06 -8.68
N ALA A 32 -0.74 0.69 -7.89
CA ALA A 32 -0.29 2.06 -8.13
C ALA A 32 0.47 2.19 -9.46
N GLN A 33 1.33 1.24 -9.76
CA GLN A 33 2.07 1.21 -11.02
C GLN A 33 1.16 1.09 -12.23
N THR A 34 0.10 0.32 -12.12
CA THR A 34 -0.86 0.10 -13.20
C THR A 34 -1.80 1.29 -13.40
N ASN A 35 -2.24 1.93 -12.30
CA ASN A 35 -3.34 2.88 -12.35
C ASN A 35 -2.94 4.34 -12.04
N CYS A 36 -1.81 4.58 -11.41
CA CYS A 36 -1.45 5.89 -10.88
C CYS A 36 -0.15 6.46 -11.48
N ALA A 37 0.76 5.58 -11.93
CA ALA A 37 2.11 5.97 -12.35
C ALA A 37 2.15 6.81 -13.62
N THR A 38 1.08 6.85 -14.40
CA THR A 38 0.99 7.73 -15.59
C THR A 38 1.10 9.20 -15.19
N CYS A 39 0.60 9.57 -14.01
CA CYS A 39 0.57 10.95 -13.53
C CYS A 39 1.44 11.16 -12.28
N HIS A 40 1.48 10.19 -11.37
CA HIS A 40 2.17 10.30 -10.09
C HIS A 40 3.51 9.58 -10.08
N ALA A 41 4.52 10.19 -9.45
CA ALA A 41 5.67 9.44 -8.98
C ALA A 41 5.20 8.53 -7.83
N ILE A 42 5.24 7.24 -8.02
CA ILE A 42 4.70 6.30 -7.03
C ILE A 42 5.76 5.72 -6.09
N GLY A 43 7.03 5.97 -6.35
CA GLY A 43 8.14 5.41 -5.59
C GLY A 43 8.80 6.41 -4.66
N ARG A 44 9.97 6.01 -4.14
CA ARG A 44 10.74 6.79 -3.16
C ARG A 44 11.51 7.95 -3.78
N VAL A 45 11.68 7.95 -5.09
CA VAL A 45 12.48 8.93 -5.81
C VAL A 45 11.79 9.36 -7.10
N GLY A 46 12.20 10.47 -7.63
CA GLY A 46 11.75 10.97 -8.92
C GLY A 46 10.61 11.97 -8.84
N GLU A 47 10.43 12.66 -9.94
CA GLU A 47 9.34 13.62 -10.12
C GLU A 47 8.12 12.93 -10.74
N SER A 48 6.93 13.43 -10.40
CA SER A 48 5.71 12.99 -11.05
C SER A 48 5.73 13.35 -12.53
N PRO A 49 5.32 12.43 -13.43
CA PRO A 49 5.17 12.75 -14.85
C PRO A 49 4.25 13.94 -15.09
N LEU A 50 3.16 14.01 -14.34
CA LEU A 50 2.32 15.21 -14.29
C LEU A 50 2.75 16.05 -13.08
N ARG A 51 3.28 17.25 -13.34
CA ARG A 51 3.93 18.06 -12.29
C ARG A 51 3.01 18.42 -11.13
N ILE A 52 1.73 18.63 -11.39
CA ILE A 52 0.75 18.95 -10.34
C ILE A 52 0.29 17.75 -9.54
N ALA A 53 0.55 16.53 -10.01
CA ALA A 53 0.22 15.30 -9.27
C ALA A 53 1.25 15.09 -8.16
N PRO A 54 0.86 15.08 -6.87
CA PRO A 54 1.82 14.93 -5.80
C PRO A 54 2.49 13.55 -5.84
N PRO A 55 3.82 13.49 -5.63
CA PRO A 55 4.49 12.21 -5.44
C PRO A 55 3.90 11.48 -4.24
N PHE A 56 3.70 10.18 -4.35
CA PHE A 56 3.08 9.37 -3.30
C PHE A 56 3.86 9.42 -1.97
N ARG A 57 5.18 9.53 -2.03
CA ARG A 57 6.03 9.66 -0.84
C ARG A 57 5.76 10.92 -0.02
N THR A 58 5.10 11.93 -0.59
CA THR A 58 4.80 13.20 0.08
C THR A 58 3.39 13.26 0.68
N LEU A 59 2.53 12.30 0.38
CA LEU A 59 1.12 12.35 0.79
C LEU A 59 0.97 12.37 2.31
N HIS A 60 1.75 11.60 3.04
CA HIS A 60 1.71 11.55 4.51
C HIS A 60 2.10 12.86 5.17
N THR A 61 2.78 13.76 4.47
CA THR A 61 3.11 15.09 4.99
C THR A 61 1.94 16.07 4.94
N ARG A 62 0.90 15.73 4.20
CA ARG A 62 -0.30 16.55 4.01
C ARG A 62 -1.45 16.10 4.89
N TYR A 63 -1.62 14.79 5.07
CA TYR A 63 -2.64 14.14 5.88
C TYR A 63 -2.28 12.68 6.12
N PRO A 64 -2.84 12.03 7.13
CA PRO A 64 -2.67 10.59 7.31
C PRO A 64 -3.20 9.83 6.10
N VAL A 65 -2.40 8.91 5.55
CA VAL A 65 -2.80 8.18 4.33
C VAL A 65 -4.02 7.29 4.54
N GLU A 66 -4.32 6.91 5.77
CA GLU A 66 -5.53 6.17 6.13
C GLU A 66 -6.82 6.93 5.78
N HIS A 67 -6.78 8.25 5.74
CA HIS A 67 -7.93 9.06 5.34
C HIS A 67 -8.31 8.86 3.87
N LEU A 68 -7.39 8.40 3.04
CA LEU A 68 -7.67 8.05 1.65
C LEU A 68 -8.58 6.83 1.52
N ALA A 69 -8.62 5.96 2.53
CA ALA A 69 -9.45 4.76 2.50
C ALA A 69 -10.93 5.11 2.27
N GLU A 70 -11.45 6.09 3.01
CA GLU A 70 -12.82 6.55 2.87
C GLU A 70 -13.06 7.22 1.51
N ALA A 71 -12.14 8.07 1.08
CA ALA A 71 -12.23 8.75 -0.20
C ALA A 71 -12.28 7.75 -1.37
N PHE A 72 -11.46 6.72 -1.35
CA PHE A 72 -11.47 5.69 -2.39
C PHE A 72 -12.68 4.76 -2.32
N ALA A 73 -13.24 4.52 -1.14
CA ALA A 73 -14.46 3.73 -1.01
C ALA A 73 -15.68 4.44 -1.61
N GLU A 74 -15.74 5.75 -1.47
CA GLU A 74 -16.83 6.60 -1.98
C GLU A 74 -16.63 7.05 -3.43
N GLY A 75 -15.40 6.96 -3.94
CA GLY A 75 -14.99 7.55 -5.21
C GLY A 75 -14.26 8.87 -4.99
N ILE A 76 -12.95 8.87 -5.22
CA ILE A 76 -12.13 10.04 -4.95
C ILE A 76 -12.38 11.14 -6.00
N VAL A 77 -12.74 12.33 -5.52
CA VAL A 77 -12.87 13.54 -6.31
C VAL A 77 -11.85 14.54 -5.80
N THR A 78 -10.90 14.88 -6.65
CA THR A 78 -9.76 15.74 -6.25
C THR A 78 -9.92 17.20 -6.62
N GLY A 79 -10.95 17.54 -7.41
CA GLY A 79 -11.08 18.87 -7.99
C GLY A 79 -10.15 19.14 -9.18
N HIS A 80 -9.31 18.18 -9.57
CA HIS A 80 -8.47 18.26 -10.75
C HIS A 80 -9.10 17.46 -11.89
N PRO A 81 -9.50 18.12 -13.02
CA PRO A 81 -10.18 17.42 -14.12
C PRO A 81 -9.34 16.30 -14.76
N SER A 82 -8.01 16.40 -14.64
CA SER A 82 -7.09 15.42 -15.21
C SER A 82 -6.94 14.15 -14.37
N MET A 83 -7.37 14.15 -13.10
CA MET A 83 -7.34 12.94 -12.29
C MET A 83 -8.68 12.21 -12.40
N PRO A 84 -8.68 10.94 -12.89
CA PRO A 84 -9.90 10.15 -12.94
C PRO A 84 -10.47 9.90 -11.55
N GLU A 85 -11.78 9.77 -11.47
CA GLU A 85 -12.44 9.28 -10.26
C GLU A 85 -12.20 7.77 -10.12
N PHE A 86 -11.59 7.38 -9.00
CA PHE A 86 -11.40 5.96 -8.66
C PHE A 86 -12.28 5.59 -7.49
N GLN A 87 -13.07 4.55 -7.68
CA GLN A 87 -13.77 3.86 -6.60
C GLN A 87 -13.20 2.47 -6.46
N LEU A 88 -12.65 2.14 -5.29
CA LEU A 88 -11.93 0.91 -5.03
C LEU A 88 -12.69 0.01 -4.08
N ASP A 89 -12.51 -1.29 -4.22
CA ASP A 89 -12.99 -2.24 -3.23
C ASP A 89 -12.10 -2.26 -1.97
N VAL A 90 -12.57 -2.92 -0.92
CA VAL A 90 -11.88 -2.98 0.37
C VAL A 90 -10.47 -3.57 0.26
N ALA A 91 -10.30 -4.61 -0.56
CA ALA A 91 -8.99 -5.26 -0.73
C ALA A 91 -8.01 -4.33 -1.44
N GLN A 92 -8.44 -3.66 -2.49
CA GLN A 92 -7.62 -2.68 -3.21
C GLN A 92 -7.21 -1.50 -2.31
N ILE A 93 -8.13 -1.02 -1.49
CA ILE A 93 -7.87 0.06 -0.54
C ILE A 93 -6.81 -0.37 0.49
N ARG A 94 -6.96 -1.55 1.08
CA ARG A 94 -6.00 -2.09 2.04
C ARG A 94 -4.61 -2.22 1.44
N ASP A 95 -4.52 -2.74 0.23
CA ASP A 95 -3.26 -2.92 -0.47
C ASP A 95 -2.61 -1.57 -0.78
N LEU A 96 -3.36 -0.62 -1.30
CA LEU A 96 -2.84 0.70 -1.63
C LEU A 96 -2.37 1.45 -0.38
N VAL A 97 -3.15 1.47 0.68
CA VAL A 97 -2.77 2.12 1.94
C VAL A 97 -1.54 1.46 2.54
N ALA A 98 -1.44 0.13 2.51
CA ALA A 98 -0.25 -0.59 2.97
C ALA A 98 1.00 -0.17 2.18
N TYR A 99 0.88 -0.02 0.87
CA TYR A 99 1.97 0.47 0.04
C TYR A 99 2.36 1.91 0.40
N LEU A 100 1.39 2.82 0.49
CA LEU A 100 1.65 4.22 0.81
C LEU A 100 2.37 4.38 2.16
N LYS A 101 2.04 3.56 3.14
CA LYS A 101 2.72 3.58 4.44
C LYS A 101 4.20 3.20 4.34
N THR A 102 4.59 2.39 3.39
CA THR A 102 6.01 2.08 3.15
C THR A 102 6.82 3.27 2.66
N LEU A 103 6.16 4.30 2.17
CA LEU A 103 6.80 5.50 1.62
C LEU A 103 6.97 6.63 2.66
N GLU A 104 6.55 6.40 3.90
CA GLU A 104 6.58 7.41 4.97
C GLU A 104 7.95 7.62 5.60
N HIS A 105 8.95 6.89 5.16
CA HIS A 105 10.30 6.95 5.72
C HIS A 105 11.32 7.47 4.73
#